data_eb86484e18902ff838091854da08a869
#
_entry.id   eb86484e18902ff838091854da08a869
#
_cell.length_a   1.000
_cell.length_b   1.000
_cell.length_c   1.000
_cell.angle_alpha   90.00
_cell.angle_beta   90.00
_cell.angle_gamma   90.00
#
_symmetry.space_group_name_H-M   'P 1'
#
loop_
_entity.id
_entity.type
_entity.pdbx_description
1 polymer ?
#
loop_
_entity_poly.entity_id
_entity_poly.type
_entity_poly.pdbx_seq_one_letter_code
_entity_poly.pdbx_strand_id
1 'polypeptide(L)'
;PVAPGGFYERDANVPRERMSSLRDNDAHISLERTAEFDWCQCFAVFIPDELRGMDAWRFYERVRNWWKAELQRESGSLSQVRSAVDLYLAFETGKTAGVLTIEGAAFLSDDGTCETMLDQIAQDGVRMCTLTWNGANALGSGNLTSEGLTGFGRSMVRELEAREIIVDVSHLNDEGFKDVCKVAEKPFVASHSNARSICAHPRNLADWQL
;
A
#
# COMPACT_ATOMS: atom_id res chain seq x y z
N PRO A 1 6.96 0.39 13.03
CA PRO A 1 7.79 -0.80 13.09
C PRO A 1 8.16 -1.28 11.71
N VAL A 2 9.32 -1.91 11.59
CA VAL A 2 9.89 -2.33 10.33
C VAL A 2 9.85 -3.85 10.26
N ALA A 3 9.18 -4.38 9.22
CA ALA A 3 9.20 -5.81 8.97
C ALA A 3 10.64 -6.26 8.67
N PRO A 4 11.09 -7.43 9.19
CA PRO A 4 12.39 -7.98 8.86
C PRO A 4 12.61 -8.07 7.35
N GLY A 5 13.72 -7.50 6.86
CA GLY A 5 14.00 -7.37 5.43
C GLY A 5 13.19 -6.28 4.71
N GLY A 6 12.44 -5.43 5.43
CA GLY A 6 11.76 -4.26 4.89
C GLY A 6 12.73 -3.13 4.51
N PHE A 7 12.19 -2.08 3.87
CA PHE A 7 12.98 -0.96 3.35
C PHE A 7 13.89 -0.31 4.39
N TYR A 8 13.34 0.02 5.58
CA TYR A 8 14.11 0.69 6.64
C TYR A 8 15.11 -0.22 7.37
N GLU A 9 15.05 -1.53 7.19
CA GLU A 9 16.08 -2.42 7.73
C GLU A 9 17.46 -2.14 7.12
N ARG A 10 17.49 -1.49 5.95
CA ARG A 10 18.73 -1.08 5.26
C ARG A 10 19.31 0.24 5.77
N ASP A 11 18.54 1.01 6.54
CA ASP A 11 19.03 2.26 7.12
C ASP A 11 19.82 1.97 8.41
N ALA A 12 21.15 2.11 8.33
CA ALA A 12 22.06 1.86 9.45
C ALA A 12 21.87 2.85 10.63
N ASN A 13 21.14 3.95 10.42
CA ASN A 13 20.90 4.97 11.44
C ASN A 13 19.66 4.70 12.28
N VAL A 14 18.84 3.71 11.92
CA VAL A 14 17.63 3.36 12.67
C VAL A 14 17.96 2.24 13.67
N PRO A 15 17.84 2.46 15.00
CA PRO A 15 18.06 1.44 16.01
C PRO A 15 17.05 0.29 15.85
N ARG A 16 17.54 -0.89 15.41
CA ARG A 16 16.70 -2.05 15.07
C ARG A 16 15.84 -2.54 16.23
N GLU A 17 16.37 -2.52 17.45
CA GLU A 17 15.68 -3.01 18.64
C GLU A 17 14.43 -2.22 18.99
N ARG A 18 14.40 -0.91 18.70
CA ARG A 18 13.29 -0.01 19.00
C ARG A 18 12.23 0.10 17.89
N MET A 19 12.44 -0.55 16.75
CA MET A 19 11.55 -0.52 15.59
C MET A 19 10.88 -1.88 15.30
N SER A 20 11.16 -2.90 16.11
CA SER A 20 10.73 -4.28 15.83
C SER A 20 9.33 -4.63 16.39
N SER A 21 8.70 -3.77 17.17
CA SER A 21 7.39 -4.01 17.78
C SER A 21 6.34 -3.03 17.26
N LEU A 22 5.14 -3.53 16.95
CA LEU A 22 3.98 -2.68 16.71
C LEU A 22 3.47 -2.04 18.01
N ARG A 23 3.62 -2.73 19.14
CA ARG A 23 3.09 -2.31 20.44
C ARG A 23 3.74 -1.03 20.92
N ASP A 24 5.05 -1.03 21.05
CA ASP A 24 5.85 0.12 21.45
C ASP A 24 7.09 0.25 20.55
N ASN A 25 7.29 1.45 20.01
CA ASN A 25 8.42 1.75 19.11
C ASN A 25 8.67 3.25 19.03
N ASP A 26 9.83 3.64 18.53
CA ASP A 26 10.24 5.03 18.34
C ASP A 26 9.79 5.61 16.97
N ALA A 27 9.03 4.87 16.16
CA ALA A 27 8.44 5.36 14.92
C ALA A 27 7.25 6.31 15.20
N HIS A 28 6.63 6.80 14.13
CA HIS A 28 5.52 7.76 14.25
C HIS A 28 4.27 7.16 14.92
N ILE A 29 4.01 5.87 14.74
CA ILE A 29 2.80 5.18 15.22
C ILE A 29 3.19 3.94 16.02
N SER A 30 2.55 3.75 17.19
CA SER A 30 2.56 2.50 17.94
C SER A 30 1.17 2.21 18.50
N LEU A 31 0.88 0.95 18.79
CA LEU A 31 -0.42 0.56 19.34
C LEU A 31 -0.67 1.20 20.72
N GLU A 32 0.37 1.37 21.53
CA GLU A 32 0.23 2.04 22.83
C GLU A 32 -0.14 3.51 22.69
N ARG A 33 0.45 4.23 21.70
CA ARG A 33 0.13 5.66 21.48
C ARG A 33 -1.23 5.87 20.84
N THR A 34 -1.79 4.87 20.19
CA THR A 34 -3.11 4.96 19.54
C THR A 34 -4.23 4.33 20.37
N ALA A 35 -3.92 3.71 21.52
CA ALA A 35 -4.86 2.91 22.30
C ALA A 35 -6.09 3.67 22.84
N GLU A 36 -5.97 5.00 23.01
CA GLU A 36 -7.07 5.85 23.52
C GLU A 36 -7.96 6.43 22.40
N PHE A 37 -7.67 6.09 21.13
CA PHE A 37 -8.36 6.63 19.97
C PHE A 37 -9.00 5.53 19.12
N ASP A 38 -10.11 5.86 18.47
CA ASP A 38 -10.63 5.09 17.34
C ASP A 38 -9.69 5.26 16.14
N TRP A 39 -8.62 4.43 16.11
CA TRP A 39 -7.52 4.59 15.16
C TRP A 39 -7.56 3.54 14.06
N CYS A 40 -7.56 4.02 12.81
CA CYS A 40 -7.41 3.18 11.63
C CYS A 40 -6.09 3.49 10.92
N GLN A 41 -5.24 2.48 10.75
CA GLN A 41 -3.91 2.61 10.16
C GLN A 41 -3.78 1.74 8.91
N CYS A 42 -3.32 2.35 7.82
CA CYS A 42 -2.83 1.62 6.65
C CYS A 42 -1.44 1.05 6.94
N PHE A 43 -1.29 -0.27 6.82
CA PHE A 43 -0.02 -0.98 6.91
C PHE A 43 0.45 -1.34 5.51
N ALA A 44 1.34 -0.52 4.97
CA ALA A 44 1.81 -0.68 3.60
C ALA A 44 2.93 -1.71 3.48
N VAL A 45 2.75 -2.68 2.59
CA VAL A 45 3.85 -3.45 2.04
C VAL A 45 4.48 -2.60 0.94
N PHE A 46 5.53 -1.87 1.29
CA PHE A 46 6.28 -1.05 0.36
C PHE A 46 7.22 -1.91 -0.48
N ILE A 47 7.07 -1.89 -1.80
CA ILE A 47 7.92 -2.61 -2.75
C ILE A 47 8.90 -1.63 -3.40
N PRO A 48 10.21 -1.72 -3.11
CA PRO A 48 11.21 -0.85 -3.72
C PRO A 48 11.28 -1.01 -5.24
N ASP A 49 11.61 0.08 -5.96
CA ASP A 49 11.72 0.09 -7.43
C ASP A 49 12.81 -0.83 -7.99
N GLU A 50 13.76 -1.27 -7.18
CA GLU A 50 14.80 -2.23 -7.57
C GLU A 50 14.27 -3.67 -7.71
N LEU A 51 13.12 -3.96 -7.10
CA LEU A 51 12.50 -5.27 -7.14
C LEU A 51 11.43 -5.34 -8.24
N ARG A 52 11.43 -6.43 -9.01
CA ARG A 52 10.45 -6.67 -10.08
C ARG A 52 10.02 -8.14 -10.10
N GLY A 53 8.84 -8.40 -10.64
CA GLY A 53 8.33 -9.76 -10.86
C GLY A 53 8.46 -10.64 -9.61
N MET A 54 9.04 -11.81 -9.76
CA MET A 54 9.16 -12.80 -8.68
C MET A 54 9.98 -12.33 -7.47
N ASP A 55 10.96 -11.44 -7.64
CA ASP A 55 11.72 -10.92 -6.49
C ASP A 55 10.88 -9.94 -5.66
N ALA A 56 10.08 -9.09 -6.32
CA ALA A 56 9.08 -8.26 -5.67
C ALA A 56 8.00 -9.11 -4.99
N TRP A 57 7.56 -10.20 -5.63
CA TRP A 57 6.59 -11.14 -5.05
C TRP A 57 7.11 -11.81 -3.78
N ARG A 58 8.33 -12.36 -3.80
CA ARG A 58 8.96 -12.95 -2.61
C ARG A 58 9.13 -11.93 -1.48
N PHE A 59 9.41 -10.68 -1.83
CA PHE A 59 9.46 -9.61 -0.85
C PHE A 59 8.08 -9.36 -0.22
N TYR A 60 7.02 -9.27 -1.03
CA TYR A 60 5.64 -9.17 -0.55
C TYR A 60 5.31 -10.31 0.42
N GLU A 61 5.54 -11.56 0.02
CA GLU A 61 5.25 -12.74 0.84
C GLU A 61 5.94 -12.70 2.20
N ARG A 62 7.19 -12.27 2.24
CA ARG A 62 7.96 -12.14 3.48
C ARG A 62 7.34 -11.09 4.42
N VAL A 63 7.02 -9.91 3.90
CA VAL A 63 6.42 -8.82 4.71
C VAL A 63 5.00 -9.20 5.13
N ARG A 64 4.20 -9.80 4.23
CA ARG A 64 2.88 -10.33 4.53
C ARG A 64 2.90 -11.39 5.65
N ASN A 65 3.87 -12.30 5.64
CA ASN A 65 3.99 -13.32 6.70
C ASN A 65 4.34 -12.68 8.04
N TRP A 66 5.19 -11.65 8.04
CA TRP A 66 5.45 -10.87 9.24
C TRP A 66 4.17 -10.17 9.74
N TRP A 67 3.40 -9.56 8.85
CA TRP A 67 2.10 -8.96 9.19
C TRP A 67 1.15 -9.95 9.86
N LYS A 68 1.03 -11.15 9.31
CA LYS A 68 0.19 -12.22 9.91
C LYS A 68 0.66 -12.61 11.32
N ALA A 69 1.95 -12.69 11.54
CA ALA A 69 2.52 -12.97 12.85
C ALA A 69 2.24 -11.83 13.86
N GLU A 70 2.33 -10.56 13.41
CA GLU A 70 2.01 -9.41 14.26
C GLU A 70 0.52 -9.36 14.61
N LEU A 71 -0.38 -9.61 13.66
CA LEU A 71 -1.81 -9.71 13.94
C LEU A 71 -2.12 -10.76 15.02
N GLN A 72 -1.45 -11.89 14.97
CA GLN A 72 -1.62 -12.93 15.97
C GLN A 72 -1.05 -12.50 17.34
N ARG A 73 0.15 -11.92 17.36
CA ARG A 73 0.82 -11.44 18.58
C ARG A 73 0.01 -10.36 19.27
N GLU A 74 -0.52 -9.41 18.50
CA GLU A 74 -1.21 -8.22 18.98
C GLU A 74 -2.74 -8.34 18.91
N SER A 75 -3.27 -9.56 18.86
CA SER A 75 -4.70 -9.84 18.67
C SER A 75 -5.64 -9.19 19.70
N GLY A 76 -5.11 -8.80 20.86
CA GLY A 76 -5.83 -8.03 21.89
C GLY A 76 -5.94 -6.53 21.57
N SER A 77 -5.06 -5.97 20.73
CA SER A 77 -4.94 -4.52 20.49
C SER A 77 -5.02 -4.13 19.02
N LEU A 78 -4.93 -5.10 18.10
CA LEU A 78 -4.94 -4.89 16.64
C LEU A 78 -5.91 -5.86 15.98
N SER A 79 -6.70 -5.36 15.04
CA SER A 79 -7.60 -6.16 14.21
C SER A 79 -7.38 -5.81 12.73
N GLN A 80 -7.27 -6.84 11.87
CA GLN A 80 -7.24 -6.59 10.42
C GLN A 80 -8.63 -6.21 9.93
N VAL A 81 -8.70 -5.12 9.16
CA VAL A 81 -9.92 -4.60 8.55
C VAL A 81 -9.94 -4.92 7.07
N ARG A 82 -11.02 -5.55 6.62
CA ARG A 82 -11.29 -5.90 5.22
C ARG A 82 -12.58 -5.27 4.70
N SER A 83 -13.40 -4.73 5.61
CA SER A 83 -14.69 -4.13 5.31
C SER A 83 -15.02 -3.00 6.30
N ALA A 84 -16.05 -2.21 6.00
CA ALA A 84 -16.58 -1.22 6.94
C ALA A 84 -17.10 -1.85 8.24
N VAL A 85 -17.62 -3.07 8.16
CA VAL A 85 -18.08 -3.81 9.35
C VAL A 85 -16.90 -4.17 10.26
N ASP A 86 -15.78 -4.63 9.68
CA ASP A 86 -14.58 -4.93 10.47
C ASP A 86 -14.01 -3.67 11.14
N LEU A 87 -14.05 -2.53 10.44
CA LEU A 87 -13.62 -1.25 10.99
C LEU A 87 -14.46 -0.88 12.22
N TYR A 88 -15.77 -0.95 12.09
CA TYR A 88 -16.70 -0.67 13.18
C TYR A 88 -16.45 -1.61 14.38
N LEU A 89 -16.32 -2.91 14.14
CA LEU A 89 -16.06 -3.90 15.18
C LEU A 89 -14.69 -3.70 15.87
N ALA A 90 -13.66 -3.24 15.14
CA ALA A 90 -12.38 -2.92 15.74
C ALA A 90 -12.53 -1.79 16.77
N PHE A 91 -13.25 -0.72 16.42
CA PHE A 91 -13.49 0.41 17.32
C PHE A 91 -14.35 0.02 18.51
N GLU A 92 -15.47 -0.70 18.30
CA GLU A 92 -16.32 -1.19 19.38
C GLU A 92 -15.58 -2.11 20.39
N THR A 93 -14.51 -2.76 19.93
CA THR A 93 -13.70 -3.64 20.80
C THR A 93 -12.42 -2.97 21.32
N GLY A 94 -12.26 -1.66 21.11
CA GLY A 94 -11.11 -0.88 21.59
C GLY A 94 -9.79 -1.27 20.93
N LYS A 95 -9.82 -1.76 19.68
CA LYS A 95 -8.62 -2.17 18.93
C LYS A 95 -8.27 -1.17 17.85
N THR A 96 -6.99 -1.01 17.60
CA THR A 96 -6.52 -0.36 16.38
C THR A 96 -6.97 -1.16 15.16
N ALA A 97 -7.59 -0.48 14.21
CA ALA A 97 -8.00 -1.05 12.93
C ALA A 97 -6.81 -1.04 11.96
N GLY A 98 -6.39 -2.20 11.48
CA GLY A 98 -5.26 -2.34 10.56
C GLY A 98 -5.72 -2.70 9.15
N VAL A 99 -5.54 -1.80 8.18
CA VAL A 99 -5.80 -2.06 6.76
C VAL A 99 -4.49 -2.46 6.09
N LEU A 100 -4.42 -3.68 5.55
CA LEU A 100 -3.26 -4.10 4.76
C LEU A 100 -3.30 -3.46 3.39
N THR A 101 -2.22 -2.81 2.99
CA THR A 101 -2.09 -2.11 1.71
C THR A 101 -0.79 -2.47 1.01
N ILE A 102 -0.67 -2.14 -0.27
CA ILE A 102 0.55 -2.32 -1.05
C ILE A 102 0.96 -0.96 -1.62
N GLU A 103 2.23 -0.62 -1.49
CA GLU A 103 2.81 0.56 -2.13
C GLU A 103 3.82 0.11 -3.19
N GLY A 104 3.41 0.20 -4.46
CA GLY A 104 4.16 -0.27 -5.62
C GLY A 104 3.86 -1.73 -6.00
N ALA A 105 3.07 -1.96 -7.05
CA ALA A 105 2.68 -3.27 -7.52
C ALA A 105 3.68 -3.88 -8.54
N ALA A 106 4.98 -3.70 -8.31
CA ALA A 106 6.05 -4.11 -9.22
C ALA A 106 6.21 -5.64 -9.37
N PHE A 107 5.48 -6.43 -8.60
CA PHE A 107 5.40 -7.90 -8.75
C PHE A 107 4.42 -8.33 -9.84
N LEU A 108 3.48 -7.49 -10.24
CA LEU A 108 2.55 -7.80 -11.33
C LEU A 108 3.26 -7.63 -12.68
N SER A 109 3.15 -8.64 -13.52
CA SER A 109 3.70 -8.68 -14.88
C SER A 109 2.79 -9.48 -15.80
N ASP A 110 2.86 -9.17 -17.11
CA ASP A 110 2.06 -9.85 -18.13
C ASP A 110 2.75 -11.16 -18.58
N ASP A 111 2.92 -12.08 -17.62
CA ASP A 111 3.61 -13.36 -17.79
C ASP A 111 2.72 -14.56 -17.42
N GLY A 112 1.44 -14.33 -17.22
CA GLY A 112 0.47 -15.36 -16.85
C GLY A 112 0.40 -15.66 -15.34
N THR A 113 1.21 -15.03 -14.50
CA THR A 113 1.18 -15.26 -13.05
C THR A 113 0.31 -14.25 -12.29
N CYS A 114 -0.05 -13.14 -12.92
CA CYS A 114 -0.69 -12.00 -12.26
C CYS A 114 -2.04 -12.34 -11.63
N GLU A 115 -2.87 -13.17 -12.23
CA GLU A 115 -4.19 -13.55 -11.69
C GLU A 115 -4.04 -14.27 -10.34
N THR A 116 -3.14 -15.24 -10.25
CA THR A 116 -2.86 -15.96 -9.01
C THR A 116 -2.34 -15.01 -7.92
N MET A 117 -1.47 -14.05 -8.28
CA MET A 117 -0.96 -13.06 -7.34
C MET A 117 -2.05 -12.10 -6.86
N LEU A 118 -2.92 -11.64 -7.77
CA LEU A 118 -4.06 -10.79 -7.42
C LEU A 118 -5.04 -11.50 -6.48
N ASP A 119 -5.36 -12.75 -6.76
CA ASP A 119 -6.23 -13.54 -5.89
C ASP A 119 -5.60 -13.74 -4.51
N GLN A 120 -4.29 -13.97 -4.46
CA GLN A 120 -3.58 -14.12 -3.19
C GLN A 120 -3.58 -12.84 -2.37
N ILE A 121 -3.30 -11.66 -2.95
CA ILE A 121 -3.34 -10.39 -2.21
C ILE A 121 -4.76 -10.07 -1.72
N ALA A 122 -5.79 -10.38 -2.49
CA ALA A 122 -7.18 -10.24 -2.07
C ALA A 122 -7.52 -11.15 -0.89
N GLN A 123 -7.09 -12.44 -0.93
CA GLN A 123 -7.24 -13.41 0.16
C GLN A 123 -6.47 -12.99 1.42
N ASP A 124 -5.29 -12.42 1.28
CA ASP A 124 -4.51 -11.87 2.38
C ASP A 124 -5.19 -10.65 3.03
N GLY A 125 -6.20 -10.09 2.36
CA GLY A 125 -7.00 -8.97 2.85
C GLY A 125 -6.41 -7.61 2.54
N VAL A 126 -5.61 -7.50 1.48
CA VAL A 126 -5.22 -6.20 0.93
C VAL A 126 -6.46 -5.45 0.45
N ARG A 127 -6.57 -4.17 0.79
CA ARG A 127 -7.71 -3.32 0.42
C ARG A 127 -7.34 -2.05 -0.31
N MET A 128 -6.05 -1.76 -0.48
CA MET A 128 -5.59 -0.64 -1.28
C MET A 128 -4.24 -0.99 -1.91
N CYS A 129 -4.04 -0.56 -3.16
CA CYS A 129 -2.82 -0.83 -3.91
C CYS A 129 -2.40 0.39 -4.73
N THR A 130 -1.20 0.90 -4.47
CA THR A 130 -0.54 1.91 -5.31
C THR A 130 0.09 1.20 -6.51
N LEU A 131 -0.22 1.64 -7.73
CA LEU A 131 0.18 0.94 -8.95
C LEU A 131 1.70 0.97 -9.19
N THR A 132 2.31 2.12 -8.92
CA THR A 132 3.77 2.34 -9.07
C THR A 132 4.34 2.94 -7.82
N TRP A 133 5.63 2.83 -7.61
CA TRP A 133 6.35 3.79 -6.77
C TRP A 133 6.86 4.94 -7.65
N ASN A 134 8.11 5.39 -7.50
CA ASN A 134 8.62 6.57 -8.20
C ASN A 134 9.03 6.29 -9.65
N GLY A 135 9.51 5.09 -9.94
CA GLY A 135 9.94 4.64 -11.25
C GLY A 135 8.82 4.01 -12.09
N ALA A 136 9.21 3.49 -13.25
CA ALA A 136 8.32 2.71 -14.11
C ALA A 136 8.32 1.22 -13.70
N ASN A 137 7.17 0.56 -13.85
CA ASN A 137 7.04 -0.89 -13.76
C ASN A 137 6.14 -1.40 -14.91
N ALA A 138 5.73 -2.66 -14.89
CA ALA A 138 4.88 -3.23 -15.94
C ALA A 138 3.50 -2.56 -16.07
N LEU A 139 3.00 -1.90 -15.01
CA LEU A 139 1.70 -1.25 -15.01
C LEU A 139 1.74 0.18 -15.58
N GLY A 140 2.85 0.88 -15.40
CA GLY A 140 2.96 2.27 -15.82
C GLY A 140 4.13 2.99 -15.19
N SER A 141 4.00 4.30 -15.11
CA SER A 141 5.07 5.21 -14.75
C SER A 141 4.77 6.00 -13.49
N GLY A 142 5.74 6.00 -12.57
CA GLY A 142 5.70 6.86 -11.40
C GLY A 142 6.15 8.30 -11.72
N ASN A 143 6.21 9.14 -10.70
CA ASN A 143 6.47 10.58 -10.80
C ASN A 143 7.88 10.96 -11.31
N LEU A 144 8.83 10.03 -11.36
CA LEU A 144 10.16 10.23 -11.95
C LEU A 144 10.22 9.90 -13.44
N THR A 145 9.10 9.51 -14.04
CA THR A 145 8.97 9.10 -15.43
C THR A 145 7.80 9.83 -16.10
N SER A 146 7.64 9.74 -17.41
CA SER A 146 6.70 10.58 -18.17
C SER A 146 5.56 9.82 -18.83
N GLU A 147 5.66 8.49 -18.95
CA GLU A 147 4.65 7.70 -19.64
C GLU A 147 3.42 7.48 -18.74
N GLY A 148 2.26 7.23 -19.32
CA GLY A 148 1.04 6.86 -18.59
C GLY A 148 1.03 5.38 -18.20
N LEU A 149 -0.17 4.84 -17.98
CA LEU A 149 -0.37 3.41 -17.77
C LEU A 149 -0.13 2.63 -19.07
N THR A 150 0.49 1.47 -18.95
CA THR A 150 0.55 0.49 -20.05
C THR A 150 -0.83 -0.08 -20.35
N GLY A 151 -0.98 -0.83 -21.46
CA GLY A 151 -2.19 -1.59 -21.73
C GLY A 151 -2.50 -2.59 -20.60
N PHE A 152 -1.46 -3.27 -20.11
CA PHE A 152 -1.54 -4.17 -18.98
C PHE A 152 -1.94 -3.43 -17.69
N GLY A 153 -1.33 -2.27 -17.40
CA GLY A 153 -1.68 -1.47 -16.22
C GLY A 153 -3.14 -1.00 -16.21
N ARG A 154 -3.70 -0.63 -17.37
CA ARG A 154 -5.12 -0.32 -17.48
C ARG A 154 -6.03 -1.52 -17.17
N SER A 155 -5.65 -2.72 -17.58
CA SER A 155 -6.37 -3.94 -17.21
C SER A 155 -6.29 -4.19 -15.71
N MET A 156 -5.12 -3.98 -15.10
CA MET A 156 -4.90 -4.21 -13.66
C MET A 156 -5.71 -3.27 -12.76
N VAL A 157 -6.03 -2.05 -13.20
CA VAL A 157 -6.97 -1.17 -12.49
C VAL A 157 -8.32 -1.89 -12.30
N ARG A 158 -8.88 -2.45 -13.37
CA ARG A 158 -10.16 -3.17 -13.30
C ARG A 158 -10.08 -4.48 -12.51
N GLU A 159 -8.96 -5.19 -12.62
CA GLU A 159 -8.73 -6.43 -11.86
C GLU A 159 -8.62 -6.20 -10.36
N LEU A 160 -8.00 -5.10 -9.94
CA LEU A 160 -7.99 -4.66 -8.54
C LEU A 160 -9.39 -4.29 -8.06
N GLU A 161 -10.12 -3.49 -8.84
CA GLU A 161 -11.50 -3.10 -8.55
C GLU A 161 -12.46 -4.30 -8.44
N ALA A 162 -12.30 -5.31 -9.31
CA ALA A 162 -13.09 -6.54 -9.28
C ALA A 162 -12.88 -7.32 -7.97
N ARG A 163 -11.69 -7.19 -7.35
CA ARG A 163 -11.33 -7.83 -6.08
C ARG A 163 -11.53 -6.92 -4.86
N GLU A 164 -12.27 -5.82 -5.02
CA GLU A 164 -12.51 -4.84 -3.95
C GLU A 164 -11.22 -4.24 -3.36
N ILE A 165 -10.18 -4.10 -4.18
CA ILE A 165 -8.94 -3.44 -3.83
C ILE A 165 -8.99 -2.02 -4.42
N ILE A 166 -8.94 -1.02 -3.55
CA ILE A 166 -8.95 0.39 -3.91
C ILE A 166 -7.66 0.73 -4.65
N VAL A 167 -7.78 1.35 -5.82
CA VAL A 167 -6.62 1.88 -6.54
C VAL A 167 -6.16 3.17 -5.87
N ASP A 168 -4.87 3.24 -5.53
CA ASP A 168 -4.23 4.43 -5.01
C ASP A 168 -3.36 5.07 -6.10
N VAL A 169 -3.67 6.31 -6.46
CA VAL A 169 -2.97 7.08 -7.48
C VAL A 169 -1.75 7.85 -6.95
N SER A 170 -1.47 7.75 -5.64
CA SER A 170 -0.22 8.27 -5.10
C SER A 170 0.96 7.67 -5.87
N HIS A 171 2.00 8.46 -6.08
CA HIS A 171 3.18 8.15 -6.91
C HIS A 171 2.98 8.15 -8.43
N LEU A 172 1.78 8.05 -8.98
CA LEU A 172 1.60 8.20 -10.42
C LEU A 172 2.02 9.60 -10.89
N ASN A 173 2.51 9.68 -12.11
CA ASN A 173 2.64 10.95 -12.81
C ASN A 173 1.27 11.41 -13.36
N ASP A 174 1.23 12.62 -13.93
CA ASP A 174 -0.01 13.22 -14.42
C ASP A 174 -0.67 12.39 -15.54
N GLU A 175 0.11 11.76 -16.42
CA GLU A 175 -0.43 10.92 -17.50
C GLU A 175 -1.02 9.60 -16.93
N GLY A 176 -0.35 8.97 -15.97
CA GLY A 176 -0.87 7.79 -15.28
C GLY A 176 -2.17 8.10 -14.53
N PHE A 177 -2.25 9.25 -13.88
CA PHE A 177 -3.48 9.72 -13.23
C PHE A 177 -4.64 9.88 -14.25
N LYS A 178 -4.38 10.55 -15.40
CA LYS A 178 -5.38 10.69 -16.47
C LYS A 178 -5.87 9.34 -17.00
N ASP A 179 -4.96 8.37 -17.09
CA ASP A 179 -5.32 7.04 -17.56
C ASP A 179 -6.19 6.29 -16.54
N VAL A 180 -5.90 6.41 -15.23
CA VAL A 180 -6.80 5.88 -14.19
C VAL A 180 -8.19 6.53 -14.30
N CYS A 181 -8.29 7.85 -14.44
CA CYS A 181 -9.57 8.54 -14.62
C CYS A 181 -10.40 8.01 -15.82
N LYS A 182 -9.73 7.52 -16.88
CA LYS A 182 -10.43 6.98 -18.06
C LYS A 182 -10.92 5.54 -17.87
N VAL A 183 -10.26 4.75 -17.03
CA VAL A 183 -10.50 3.29 -16.96
C VAL A 183 -11.11 2.83 -15.65
N ALA A 184 -10.97 3.59 -14.57
CA ALA A 184 -11.55 3.27 -13.28
C ALA A 184 -13.08 3.33 -13.33
N GLU A 185 -13.71 2.31 -12.79
CA GLU A 185 -15.18 2.19 -12.66
C GLU A 185 -15.63 2.38 -11.20
N LYS A 186 -14.70 2.34 -10.25
CA LYS A 186 -14.93 2.56 -8.82
C LYS A 186 -14.14 3.78 -8.32
N PRO A 187 -14.51 4.36 -7.18
CA PRO A 187 -13.72 5.41 -6.57
C PRO A 187 -12.29 4.95 -6.27
N PHE A 188 -11.33 5.81 -6.55
CA PHE A 188 -9.91 5.64 -6.22
C PHE A 188 -9.46 6.73 -5.26
N VAL A 189 -8.27 6.60 -4.69
CA VAL A 189 -7.74 7.52 -3.67
C VAL A 189 -6.35 8.02 -4.03
N ALA A 190 -5.96 9.15 -3.44
CA ALA A 190 -4.58 9.59 -3.33
C ALA A 190 -4.21 9.59 -1.86
N SER A 191 -3.73 8.45 -1.36
CA SER A 191 -3.57 8.19 0.08
C SER A 191 -2.55 9.10 0.75
N HIS A 192 -1.52 9.55 0.02
CA HIS A 192 -0.44 10.39 0.55
C HIS A 192 0.12 11.35 -0.51
N SER A 193 -0.73 12.23 -0.99
CA SER A 193 -0.38 13.34 -1.89
C SER A 193 -0.94 14.64 -1.32
N ASN A 194 -0.26 15.75 -1.59
CA ASN A 194 -0.68 17.10 -1.22
C ASN A 194 -1.11 17.91 -2.45
N ALA A 195 -1.55 19.16 -2.25
CA ALA A 195 -1.85 20.08 -3.34
C ALA A 195 -0.54 20.65 -3.93
N ARG A 196 -0.39 20.56 -5.24
CA ARG A 196 0.78 21.08 -5.97
C ARG A 196 0.85 22.61 -5.93
N SER A 197 -0.30 23.27 -5.86
CA SER A 197 -0.40 24.73 -5.68
C SER A 197 0.18 25.22 -4.36
N ILE A 198 0.21 24.38 -3.32
CA ILE A 198 0.81 24.70 -2.01
C ILE A 198 2.28 24.30 -1.96
N CYS A 199 2.63 23.15 -2.48
CA CYS A 199 4.01 22.67 -2.58
C CYS A 199 4.28 22.14 -3.99
N ALA A 200 5.05 22.91 -4.76
CA ALA A 200 5.34 22.64 -6.18
C ALA A 200 6.28 21.44 -6.35
N HIS A 201 5.76 20.24 -6.06
CA HIS A 201 6.46 18.98 -6.25
C HIS A 201 5.64 18.06 -7.18
N PRO A 202 6.26 17.31 -8.11
CA PRO A 202 5.54 16.44 -9.04
C PRO A 202 4.74 15.31 -8.36
N ARG A 203 5.10 14.95 -7.13
CA ARG A 203 4.36 13.99 -6.29
C ARG A 203 3.00 14.54 -5.79
N ASN A 204 2.78 15.83 -5.87
CA ASN A 204 1.55 16.46 -5.41
C ASN A 204 0.55 16.60 -6.55
N LEU A 205 -0.75 16.56 -6.20
CA LEU A 205 -1.84 16.67 -7.14
C LEU A 205 -2.00 18.12 -7.62
N ALA A 206 -2.14 18.30 -8.92
CA ALA A 206 -2.54 19.57 -9.50
C ALA A 206 -4.03 19.85 -9.23
N ASP A 207 -4.45 21.13 -9.30
CA ASP A 207 -5.83 21.54 -8.97
C ASP A 207 -6.88 20.80 -9.82
N TRP A 208 -6.55 20.41 -11.06
CA TRP A 208 -7.45 19.64 -11.91
C TRP A 208 -7.59 18.15 -11.50
N GLN A 209 -6.72 17.66 -10.63
CA GLN A 209 -6.75 16.29 -10.08
C GLN A 209 -7.52 16.22 -8.75
N LEU A 210 -7.68 17.38 -8.08
CA LEU A 210 -8.43 17.54 -6.84
C LEU A 210 -9.92 17.76 -7.12
#